data_f6bb0c9fe8437853062bbb036ae131b2
#
_entry.id   f6bb0c9fe8437853062bbb036ae131b2
#
_cell.length_a   1.000
_cell.length_b   1.000
_cell.length_c   1.000
_cell.angle_alpha   90.00
_cell.angle_beta   90.00
_cell.angle_gamma   90.00
#
_symmetry.space_group_name_H-M   'P 1'
#
loop_
_entity.id
_entity.type
_entity.pdbx_description
1 polymer ?
#
loop_
_entity_poly.entity_id
_entity_poly.type
_entity_poly.pdbx_seq_one_letter_code
_entity_poly.pdbx_strand_id
1 'polypeptide(L)'
;NLMDIAKDIEANPEKYAHACEGKKLATLFYEPSTRTRLSHEAAMINLGGSVLGFSSADSSSASKGESVADTIRVISCFADICAMRHPKEGAAMVASQHATIPVINAGDGGHQHPTQTLTDMLTIRSLKGRLDNMTIGLCGDLKFGRTVHSLIHALVRYPGIRFVLISPEELRLPSYIRQDVLDKNHIEYKEVVRLEDAMPEL
;
A
#
# COMPACT_ATOMS: atom_id res chain seq x y z
N ASN A 1 0.36 -2.32 -18.14
CA ASN A 1 0.87 -2.41 -16.76
C ASN A 1 0.22 -1.29 -15.93
N LEU A 2 0.04 -1.47 -14.60
CA LEU A 2 -0.64 -0.49 -13.75
C LEU A 2 0.01 0.91 -13.78
N MET A 3 1.33 0.97 -13.85
CA MET A 3 2.05 2.25 -13.92
C MET A 3 1.88 2.98 -15.27
N ASP A 4 1.68 2.22 -16.36
CA ASP A 4 1.42 2.83 -17.67
C ASP A 4 0.00 3.42 -17.70
N ILE A 5 -0.95 2.72 -17.08
CA ILE A 5 -2.32 3.23 -16.90
C ILE A 5 -2.31 4.48 -16.03
N ALA A 6 -1.56 4.49 -14.92
CA ALA A 6 -1.45 5.66 -14.05
C ALA A 6 -0.89 6.88 -14.78
N LYS A 7 0.15 6.69 -15.61
CA LYS A 7 0.70 7.77 -16.46
C LYS A 7 -0.27 8.24 -17.54
N ASP A 8 -1.03 7.32 -18.13
CA ASP A 8 -2.05 7.70 -19.13
C ASP A 8 -3.20 8.48 -18.48
N ILE A 9 -3.63 8.09 -17.27
CA ILE A 9 -4.62 8.86 -16.49
C ILE A 9 -4.10 10.26 -16.16
N GLU A 10 -2.83 10.39 -15.74
CA GLU A 10 -2.20 11.68 -15.44
C GLU A 10 -2.14 12.59 -16.68
N ALA A 11 -1.79 12.02 -17.83
CA ALA A 11 -1.66 12.77 -19.08
C ALA A 11 -3.01 13.08 -19.75
N ASN A 12 -4.03 12.21 -19.56
CA ASN A 12 -5.30 12.29 -20.27
C ASN A 12 -6.48 12.04 -19.29
N PRO A 13 -6.67 12.85 -18.23
CA PRO A 13 -7.67 12.60 -17.20
C PRO A 13 -9.10 12.53 -17.75
N GLU A 14 -9.43 13.34 -18.75
CA GLU A 14 -10.75 13.40 -19.39
C GLU A 14 -11.18 12.05 -20.01
N LYS A 15 -10.21 11.28 -20.51
CA LYS A 15 -10.45 9.94 -21.09
C LYS A 15 -11.08 8.99 -20.07
N TYR A 16 -10.79 9.22 -18.79
CA TYR A 16 -11.19 8.33 -17.69
C TYR A 16 -12.32 8.89 -16.81
N ALA A 17 -12.78 10.12 -17.07
CA ALA A 17 -13.75 10.82 -16.23
C ALA A 17 -15.08 10.06 -16.03
N HIS A 18 -15.42 9.12 -16.90
CA HIS A 18 -16.63 8.29 -16.83
C HIS A 18 -16.34 6.80 -16.63
N ALA A 19 -15.09 6.41 -16.35
CA ALA A 19 -14.68 5.00 -16.26
C ALA A 19 -15.39 4.23 -15.13
N CYS A 20 -15.80 4.93 -14.07
CA CYS A 20 -16.52 4.37 -12.93
C CYS A 20 -17.93 4.95 -12.76
N GLU A 21 -18.54 5.44 -13.84
CA GLU A 21 -19.91 5.96 -13.79
C GLU A 21 -20.90 4.90 -13.28
N GLY A 22 -21.75 5.28 -12.32
CA GLY A 22 -22.66 4.36 -11.65
C GLY A 22 -22.03 3.41 -10.62
N LYS A 23 -20.70 3.41 -10.46
CA LYS A 23 -19.98 2.58 -9.49
C LYS A 23 -19.80 3.28 -8.15
N LYS A 24 -19.71 2.49 -7.08
CA LYS A 24 -19.55 2.96 -5.70
C LYS A 24 -18.32 2.35 -5.06
N LEU A 25 -17.44 3.21 -4.53
CA LEU A 25 -16.33 2.82 -3.66
C LEU A 25 -16.78 2.91 -2.20
N ALA A 26 -16.63 1.83 -1.44
CA ALA A 26 -16.70 1.89 0.02
C ALA A 26 -15.32 2.19 0.62
N THR A 27 -15.20 3.21 1.47
CA THR A 27 -13.99 3.51 2.25
C THR A 27 -14.21 3.13 3.71
N LEU A 28 -13.61 2.01 4.15
CA LEU A 28 -13.75 1.48 5.50
C LEU A 28 -12.46 1.74 6.28
N PHE A 29 -12.40 2.87 6.98
CA PHE A 29 -11.21 3.29 7.71
C PHE A 29 -11.43 3.11 9.21
N TYR A 30 -10.91 2.00 9.77
CA TYR A 30 -10.98 1.68 11.20
C TYR A 30 -9.94 2.43 12.04
N GLU A 31 -8.95 3.04 11.37
CA GLU A 31 -7.99 3.96 11.98
C GLU A 31 -7.89 5.27 11.17
N PRO A 32 -7.60 6.42 11.80
CA PRO A 32 -7.51 7.70 11.11
C PRO A 32 -6.44 7.68 9.99
N SER A 33 -6.81 8.19 8.83
CA SER A 33 -5.88 8.38 7.71
C SER A 33 -6.42 9.42 6.73
N THR A 34 -5.88 10.62 6.80
CA THR A 34 -6.32 11.72 5.93
C THR A 34 -5.94 11.48 4.47
N ARG A 35 -4.64 11.30 4.21
CA ARG A 35 -4.13 11.20 2.82
C ARG A 35 -4.68 9.98 2.09
N THR A 36 -4.58 8.81 2.71
CA THR A 36 -4.99 7.56 2.05
C THR A 36 -6.49 7.54 1.78
N ARG A 37 -7.31 7.97 2.73
CA ARG A 37 -8.76 8.02 2.53
C ARG A 37 -9.12 8.99 1.41
N LEU A 38 -8.71 10.25 1.53
CA LEU A 38 -9.05 11.29 0.55
C LEU A 38 -8.53 10.97 -0.86
N SER A 39 -7.36 10.35 -0.99
CA SER A 39 -6.84 9.97 -2.31
C SER A 39 -7.69 8.88 -2.99
N HIS A 40 -8.18 7.88 -2.25
CA HIS A 40 -9.08 6.87 -2.81
C HIS A 40 -10.45 7.45 -3.17
N GLU A 41 -10.99 8.30 -2.30
CA GLU A 41 -12.27 8.98 -2.55
C GLU A 41 -12.19 9.92 -3.75
N ALA A 42 -11.15 10.76 -3.81
CA ALA A 42 -10.91 11.65 -4.95
C ALA A 42 -10.71 10.88 -6.26
N ALA A 43 -9.94 9.78 -6.24
CA ALA A 43 -9.76 8.94 -7.42
C ALA A 43 -11.09 8.41 -7.94
N MET A 44 -11.96 7.88 -7.06
CA MET A 44 -13.26 7.38 -7.47
C MET A 44 -14.18 8.47 -8.05
N ILE A 45 -14.19 9.64 -7.43
CA ILE A 45 -14.96 10.81 -7.90
C ILE A 45 -14.45 11.28 -9.25
N ASN A 46 -13.13 11.39 -9.42
CA ASN A 46 -12.52 11.81 -10.70
C ASN A 46 -12.77 10.81 -11.84
N LEU A 47 -13.04 9.56 -11.52
CA LEU A 47 -13.43 8.53 -12.48
C LEU A 47 -14.95 8.47 -12.74
N GLY A 48 -15.73 9.42 -12.18
CA GLY A 48 -17.20 9.51 -12.37
C GLY A 48 -18.02 8.64 -11.43
N GLY A 49 -17.40 8.01 -10.43
CA GLY A 49 -18.08 7.18 -9.45
C GLY A 49 -18.53 7.95 -8.20
N SER A 50 -19.06 7.21 -7.23
CA SER A 50 -19.53 7.72 -5.94
C SER A 50 -18.81 7.04 -4.79
N VAL A 51 -18.81 7.66 -3.61
CA VAL A 51 -18.18 7.12 -2.41
C VAL A 51 -19.15 7.01 -1.25
N LEU A 52 -18.95 6.00 -0.40
CA LEU A 52 -19.65 5.80 0.87
C LEU A 52 -18.67 5.18 1.87
N GLY A 53 -18.96 5.22 3.16
CA GLY A 53 -18.12 4.58 4.15
C GLY A 53 -18.02 5.34 5.46
N PHE A 54 -16.98 5.00 6.24
CA PHE A 54 -16.70 5.62 7.54
C PHE A 54 -15.21 5.91 7.72
N SER A 55 -14.90 6.86 8.62
CA SER A 55 -13.54 7.36 8.87
C SER A 55 -12.92 6.88 10.19
N SER A 56 -13.71 6.19 11.03
CA SER A 56 -13.26 5.60 12.29
C SER A 56 -14.17 4.42 12.67
N ALA A 57 -13.63 3.47 13.45
CA ALA A 57 -14.40 2.36 14.00
C ALA A 57 -15.59 2.83 14.83
N ASP A 58 -15.43 3.94 15.57
CA ASP A 58 -16.46 4.49 16.47
C ASP A 58 -17.69 5.01 15.71
N SER A 59 -17.55 5.38 14.46
CA SER A 59 -18.64 5.83 13.58
C SER A 59 -19.36 4.69 12.84
N SER A 60 -19.06 3.44 13.20
CA SER A 60 -19.60 2.24 12.55
C SER A 60 -20.10 1.20 13.57
N SER A 61 -20.76 0.15 13.09
CA SER A 61 -21.19 -0.98 13.91
C SER A 61 -20.02 -1.78 14.52
N ALA A 62 -18.80 -1.55 14.08
CA ALA A 62 -17.59 -2.13 14.70
C ALA A 62 -17.47 -1.74 16.17
N SER A 63 -17.91 -0.54 16.56
CA SER A 63 -17.96 -0.08 17.95
C SER A 63 -18.89 -0.93 18.83
N LYS A 64 -19.83 -1.68 18.22
CA LYS A 64 -20.76 -2.58 18.87
C LYS A 64 -20.30 -4.05 18.80
N GLY A 65 -19.09 -4.32 18.31
CA GLY A 65 -18.52 -5.66 18.20
C GLY A 65 -18.78 -6.37 16.86
N GLU A 66 -19.28 -5.67 15.83
CA GLU A 66 -19.42 -6.26 14.49
C GLU A 66 -18.05 -6.67 13.93
N SER A 67 -17.96 -7.90 13.42
CA SER A 67 -16.70 -8.40 12.84
C SER A 67 -16.41 -7.80 11.47
N VAL A 68 -15.13 -7.79 11.08
CA VAL A 68 -14.71 -7.39 9.71
C VAL A 68 -15.43 -8.23 8.65
N ALA A 69 -15.62 -9.54 8.92
CA ALA A 69 -16.30 -10.46 8.02
C ALA A 69 -17.78 -10.09 7.82
N ASP A 70 -18.46 -9.68 8.87
CA ASP A 70 -19.89 -9.29 8.78
C ASP A 70 -20.02 -7.90 8.15
N THR A 71 -19.18 -6.94 8.57
CA THR A 71 -19.16 -5.61 7.96
C THR A 71 -18.97 -5.70 6.44
N ILE A 72 -18.01 -6.50 5.95
CA ILE A 72 -17.74 -6.55 4.51
C ILE A 72 -18.86 -7.24 3.72
N ARG A 73 -19.55 -8.21 4.31
CA ARG A 73 -20.75 -8.82 3.68
C ARG A 73 -21.86 -7.79 3.48
N VAL A 74 -22.12 -6.97 4.50
CA VAL A 74 -23.11 -5.88 4.42
C VAL A 74 -22.68 -4.85 3.39
N ILE A 75 -21.43 -4.40 3.42
CA ILE A 75 -20.90 -3.41 2.47
C ILE A 75 -20.94 -3.93 1.03
N SER A 76 -20.72 -5.22 0.82
CA SER A 76 -20.83 -5.84 -0.50
C SER A 76 -22.21 -5.72 -1.13
N CYS A 77 -23.25 -5.46 -0.33
CA CYS A 77 -24.60 -5.18 -0.84
C CYS A 77 -24.77 -3.74 -1.34
N PHE A 78 -23.88 -2.81 -0.99
CA PHE A 78 -24.04 -1.38 -1.26
C PHE A 78 -23.00 -0.82 -2.20
N ALA A 79 -21.83 -1.46 -2.33
CA ALA A 79 -20.69 -0.97 -3.10
C ALA A 79 -20.21 -1.97 -4.15
N ASP A 80 -19.45 -1.48 -5.13
CA ASP A 80 -18.84 -2.28 -6.19
C ASP A 80 -17.37 -2.62 -5.89
N ILE A 81 -16.73 -1.85 -5.03
CA ILE A 81 -15.34 -2.02 -4.60
C ILE A 81 -15.15 -1.44 -3.19
N CYS A 82 -14.22 -1.99 -2.42
CA CYS A 82 -13.93 -1.51 -1.07
C CYS A 82 -12.44 -1.18 -0.92
N ALA A 83 -12.12 -0.03 -0.33
CA ALA A 83 -10.81 0.30 0.19
C ALA A 83 -10.86 0.24 1.72
N MET A 84 -10.11 -0.72 2.31
CA MET A 84 -10.11 -0.97 3.74
C MET A 84 -8.77 -0.60 4.37
N ARG A 85 -8.81 0.17 5.46
CA ARG A 85 -7.68 0.41 6.35
C ARG A 85 -8.02 -0.05 7.75
N HIS A 86 -7.13 -0.85 8.35
CA HIS A 86 -7.41 -1.50 9.64
C HIS A 86 -6.15 -1.55 10.52
N PRO A 87 -6.24 -1.37 11.85
CA PRO A 87 -5.08 -1.47 12.76
C PRO A 87 -4.56 -2.90 12.93
N LYS A 88 -5.38 -3.93 12.65
CA LYS A 88 -4.96 -5.34 12.75
C LYS A 88 -4.43 -5.84 11.41
N GLU A 89 -3.29 -6.49 11.47
CA GLU A 89 -2.67 -7.17 10.34
C GLU A 89 -3.59 -8.26 9.78
N GLY A 90 -3.61 -8.42 8.45
CA GLY A 90 -4.43 -9.40 7.76
C GLY A 90 -5.92 -9.08 7.66
N ALA A 91 -6.41 -7.97 8.26
CA ALA A 91 -7.84 -7.63 8.23
C ALA A 91 -8.40 -7.48 6.81
N ALA A 92 -7.64 -6.86 5.89
CA ALA A 92 -8.04 -6.74 4.49
C ALA A 92 -8.10 -8.11 3.78
N MET A 93 -7.24 -9.05 4.16
CA MET A 93 -7.28 -10.43 3.66
C MET A 93 -8.53 -11.14 4.15
N VAL A 94 -8.85 -11.04 5.43
CA VAL A 94 -10.10 -11.60 5.99
C VAL A 94 -11.30 -10.99 5.28
N ALA A 95 -11.32 -9.68 5.08
CA ALA A 95 -12.39 -9.02 4.33
C ALA A 95 -12.52 -9.60 2.91
N SER A 96 -11.42 -9.76 2.18
CA SER A 96 -11.45 -10.28 0.82
C SER A 96 -11.99 -11.71 0.69
N GLN A 97 -11.84 -12.54 1.75
CA GLN A 97 -12.37 -13.90 1.80
C GLN A 97 -13.89 -13.95 2.02
N HIS A 98 -14.48 -12.87 2.54
CA HIS A 98 -15.91 -12.78 2.87
C HIS A 98 -16.67 -11.78 1.98
N ALA A 99 -15.96 -10.96 1.22
CA ALA A 99 -16.55 -10.02 0.28
C ALA A 99 -17.02 -10.69 -1.01
N THR A 100 -18.06 -10.15 -1.64
CA THR A 100 -18.43 -10.45 -3.03
C THR A 100 -17.96 -9.39 -4.01
N ILE A 101 -17.26 -8.38 -3.52
CA ILE A 101 -16.66 -7.26 -4.27
C ILE A 101 -15.14 -7.24 -4.06
N PRO A 102 -14.35 -6.64 -4.96
CA PRO A 102 -12.91 -6.47 -4.75
C PRO A 102 -12.61 -5.65 -3.49
N VAL A 103 -11.57 -6.05 -2.75
CA VAL A 103 -11.09 -5.33 -1.56
C VAL A 103 -9.65 -4.85 -1.81
N ILE A 104 -9.43 -3.55 -1.68
CA ILE A 104 -8.13 -2.90 -1.72
C ILE A 104 -7.62 -2.75 -0.29
N ASN A 105 -6.43 -3.29 0.01
CA ASN A 105 -5.75 -3.03 1.26
C ASN A 105 -5.15 -1.60 1.25
N ALA A 106 -5.75 -0.70 2.01
CA ALA A 106 -5.30 0.69 2.20
C ALA A 106 -4.39 0.87 3.43
N GLY A 107 -3.84 -0.23 3.94
CA GLY A 107 -2.95 -0.34 5.10
C GLY A 107 -3.54 -1.20 6.22
N ASP A 108 -2.81 -2.21 6.66
CA ASP A 108 -3.21 -3.12 7.73
C ASP A 108 -2.12 -3.25 8.81
N GLY A 109 -2.28 -2.53 9.89
CA GLY A 109 -1.36 -2.54 11.03
C GLY A 109 0.08 -2.17 10.63
N GLY A 110 1.05 -2.90 11.13
CA GLY A 110 2.47 -2.81 10.75
C GLY A 110 2.85 -3.62 9.52
N HIS A 111 1.90 -4.35 8.92
CA HIS A 111 2.17 -5.40 7.93
C HIS A 111 2.36 -4.85 6.51
N GLN A 112 1.32 -4.31 5.86
CA GLN A 112 1.35 -3.95 4.44
C GLN A 112 0.68 -2.59 4.15
N HIS A 113 1.20 -1.90 3.12
CA HIS A 113 0.57 -0.71 2.53
C HIS A 113 0.74 -0.72 0.99
N PRO A 114 0.09 -1.64 0.27
CA PRO A 114 0.35 -1.87 -1.15
C PRO A 114 0.06 -0.65 -2.04
N THR A 115 -0.92 0.17 -1.70
CA THR A 115 -1.23 1.39 -2.48
C THR A 115 -0.12 2.44 -2.36
N GLN A 116 0.54 2.57 -1.19
CA GLN A 116 1.73 3.41 -1.04
C GLN A 116 2.89 2.87 -1.87
N THR A 117 3.09 1.55 -1.86
CA THR A 117 4.12 0.89 -2.68
C THR A 117 3.97 1.21 -4.16
N LEU A 118 2.74 1.18 -4.71
CA LEU A 118 2.50 1.54 -6.11
C LEU A 118 2.86 3.00 -6.40
N THR A 119 2.58 3.92 -5.45
CA THR A 119 2.96 5.33 -5.55
C THR A 119 4.47 5.50 -5.53
N ASP A 120 5.16 4.82 -4.62
CA ASP A 120 6.63 4.87 -4.52
C ASP A 120 7.29 4.34 -5.79
N MET A 121 6.83 3.20 -6.31
CA MET A 121 7.32 2.62 -7.55
C MET A 121 7.06 3.52 -8.76
N LEU A 122 5.89 4.16 -8.84
CA LEU A 122 5.58 5.12 -9.89
C LEU A 122 6.51 6.33 -9.82
N THR A 123 6.79 6.83 -8.63
CA THR A 123 7.73 7.93 -8.37
C THR A 123 9.15 7.55 -8.80
N ILE A 124 9.64 6.39 -8.38
CA ILE A 124 10.97 5.90 -8.79
C ILE A 124 11.06 5.80 -10.30
N ARG A 125 10.07 5.14 -10.93
CA ARG A 125 10.03 5.00 -12.40
C ARG A 125 9.95 6.34 -13.12
N SER A 126 9.23 7.30 -12.59
CA SER A 126 9.10 8.63 -13.19
C SER A 126 10.41 9.42 -13.11
N LEU A 127 11.15 9.32 -12.02
CA LEU A 127 12.39 10.05 -11.79
C LEU A 127 13.62 9.36 -12.38
N LYS A 128 13.68 8.04 -12.34
CA LYS A 128 14.84 7.24 -12.77
C LYS A 128 14.64 6.56 -14.15
N GLY A 129 13.43 6.57 -14.69
CA GLY A 129 13.08 5.92 -15.97
C GLY A 129 12.98 4.39 -15.90
N ARG A 130 13.37 3.76 -14.79
CA ARG A 130 13.44 2.30 -14.60
C ARG A 130 13.11 1.88 -13.18
N LEU A 131 12.96 0.56 -12.97
CA LEU A 131 12.78 -0.08 -11.65
C LEU A 131 13.79 -1.23 -11.44
N ASP A 132 14.72 -1.42 -12.34
CA ASP A 132 15.77 -2.44 -12.30
C ASP A 132 17.16 -1.82 -12.16
N ASN A 133 18.16 -2.65 -11.84
CA ASN A 133 19.57 -2.25 -11.78
C ASN A 133 19.81 -0.98 -10.95
N MET A 134 19.32 -0.98 -9.71
CA MET A 134 19.42 0.17 -8.79
C MET A 134 19.81 -0.24 -7.39
N THR A 135 20.58 0.62 -6.73
CA THR A 135 20.78 0.58 -5.27
C THR A 135 19.75 1.51 -4.60
N ILE A 136 19.05 1.00 -3.61
CA ILE A 136 17.98 1.72 -2.91
C ILE A 136 18.30 1.79 -1.43
N GLY A 137 18.47 3.00 -0.92
CA GLY A 137 18.63 3.27 0.51
C GLY A 137 17.27 3.35 1.20
N LEU A 138 17.09 2.55 2.26
CA LEU A 138 15.92 2.60 3.14
C LEU A 138 16.40 3.05 4.52
N CYS A 139 15.93 4.21 4.97
CA CYS A 139 16.45 4.87 6.18
C CYS A 139 15.35 5.12 7.21
N GLY A 140 15.63 4.77 8.47
CA GLY A 140 14.79 5.06 9.62
C GLY A 140 14.26 3.82 10.34
N ASP A 141 12.95 3.79 10.62
CA ASP A 141 12.32 2.63 11.26
C ASP A 141 12.04 1.53 10.22
N LEU A 142 12.97 0.58 10.13
CA LEU A 142 12.83 -0.57 9.23
C LEU A 142 12.10 -1.74 9.90
N LYS A 143 11.91 -1.68 11.23
CA LYS A 143 11.27 -2.75 12.00
C LYS A 143 9.75 -2.71 11.90
N PHE A 144 9.15 -1.54 12.03
CA PHE A 144 7.70 -1.35 12.02
C PHE A 144 7.20 -0.59 10.79
N GLY A 145 8.12 -0.19 9.91
CA GLY A 145 7.83 0.58 8.69
C GLY A 145 7.15 -0.24 7.61
N ARG A 146 5.83 -0.43 7.69
CA ARG A 146 5.04 -1.21 6.71
C ARG A 146 5.24 -0.78 5.26
N THR A 147 5.52 0.49 5.00
CA THR A 147 5.81 0.98 3.66
C THR A 147 7.15 0.44 3.15
N VAL A 148 8.15 0.36 4.01
CA VAL A 148 9.45 -0.26 3.72
C VAL A 148 9.28 -1.73 3.38
N HIS A 149 8.54 -2.48 4.21
CA HIS A 149 8.30 -3.91 4.01
C HIS A 149 7.60 -4.15 2.65
N SER A 150 6.52 -3.41 2.38
CA SER A 150 5.78 -3.52 1.13
C SER A 150 6.62 -3.16 -0.09
N LEU A 151 7.46 -2.13 0.01
CA LEU A 151 8.33 -1.69 -1.09
C LEU A 151 9.41 -2.74 -1.38
N ILE A 152 10.02 -3.33 -0.34
CA ILE A 152 10.97 -4.45 -0.50
C ILE A 152 10.30 -5.59 -1.25
N HIS A 153 9.13 -6.07 -0.81
CA HIS A 153 8.37 -7.13 -1.48
C HIS A 153 8.07 -6.87 -2.95
N ALA A 154 7.87 -5.62 -3.31
CA ALA A 154 7.61 -5.24 -4.71
C ALA A 154 8.90 -5.20 -5.55
N LEU A 155 9.96 -4.60 -5.02
CA LEU A 155 11.20 -4.35 -5.75
C LEU A 155 12.07 -5.59 -5.94
N VAL A 156 12.01 -6.58 -5.06
CA VAL A 156 12.73 -7.86 -5.25
C VAL A 156 12.33 -8.62 -6.50
N ARG A 157 11.24 -8.22 -7.16
CA ARG A 157 10.77 -8.80 -8.43
C ARG A 157 11.49 -8.24 -9.66
N TYR A 158 12.33 -7.21 -9.48
CA TYR A 158 13.08 -6.58 -10.56
C TYR A 158 14.55 -7.00 -10.49
N PRO A 159 15.21 -7.26 -11.62
CA PRO A 159 16.59 -7.70 -11.63
C PRO A 159 17.55 -6.56 -11.22
N GLY A 160 18.68 -6.93 -10.62
CA GLY A 160 19.74 -5.99 -10.26
C GLY A 160 19.38 -4.98 -9.19
N ILE A 161 18.39 -5.27 -8.36
CA ILE A 161 18.08 -4.46 -7.16
C ILE A 161 19.01 -4.83 -6.03
N ARG A 162 19.55 -3.82 -5.37
CA ARG A 162 20.33 -3.90 -4.14
C ARG A 162 19.78 -2.94 -3.11
N PHE A 163 19.80 -3.32 -1.83
CA PHE A 163 19.35 -2.45 -0.74
C PHE A 163 20.50 -2.02 0.17
N VAL A 164 20.45 -0.76 0.62
CA VAL A 164 21.22 -0.28 1.77
C VAL A 164 20.21 0.03 2.88
N LEU A 165 20.26 -0.76 3.95
CA LEU A 165 19.34 -0.71 5.08
C LEU A 165 19.96 0.13 6.19
N ILE A 166 19.41 1.31 6.43
CA ILE A 166 20.01 2.32 7.31
C ILE A 166 19.10 2.50 8.52
N SER A 167 19.50 1.98 9.68
CA SER A 167 18.69 2.09 10.89
C SER A 167 19.53 1.88 12.16
N PRO A 168 19.06 2.41 13.31
CA PRO A 168 19.56 1.98 14.62
C PRO A 168 19.36 0.46 14.80
N GLU A 169 20.14 -0.14 15.69
CA GLU A 169 20.11 -1.61 15.90
C GLU A 169 18.72 -2.13 16.30
N GLU A 170 18.03 -1.39 17.18
CA GLU A 170 16.69 -1.71 17.68
C GLU A 170 15.58 -1.60 16.62
N LEU A 171 15.84 -0.89 15.53
CA LEU A 171 14.89 -0.65 14.43
C LEU A 171 15.31 -1.34 13.13
N ARG A 172 16.20 -2.32 13.19
CA ARG A 172 16.63 -3.11 12.02
C ARG A 172 15.47 -3.86 11.38
N LEU A 173 15.63 -4.10 10.09
CA LEU A 173 14.68 -4.89 9.30
C LEU A 173 14.46 -6.27 9.96
N PRO A 174 13.21 -6.71 10.15
CA PRO A 174 12.91 -8.00 10.78
C PRO A 174 13.54 -9.19 10.05
N SER A 175 13.92 -10.22 10.84
CA SER A 175 14.56 -11.41 10.30
C SER A 175 13.71 -12.13 9.26
N TYR A 176 12.39 -12.16 9.42
CA TYR A 176 11.50 -12.79 8.44
C TYR A 176 11.52 -12.10 7.07
N ILE A 177 11.69 -10.76 7.01
CA ILE A 177 11.84 -10.09 5.72
C ILE A 177 13.23 -10.32 5.14
N ARG A 178 14.28 -10.31 5.96
CA ARG A 178 15.63 -10.60 5.48
C ARG A 178 15.71 -12.02 4.91
N GLN A 179 15.29 -13.03 5.67
CA GLN A 179 15.41 -14.44 5.30
C GLN A 179 14.41 -14.86 4.21
N ASP A 180 13.12 -14.54 4.41
CA ASP A 180 12.04 -15.03 3.53
C ASP A 180 11.87 -14.21 2.26
N VAL A 181 12.42 -12.97 2.23
CA VAL A 181 12.28 -12.09 1.07
C VAL A 181 13.63 -11.78 0.44
N LEU A 182 14.59 -11.22 1.16
CA LEU A 182 15.87 -10.83 0.56
C LEU A 182 16.76 -12.04 0.26
N ASP A 183 17.06 -12.87 1.25
CA ASP A 183 17.96 -14.02 1.09
C ASP A 183 17.36 -15.07 0.13
N LYS A 184 16.06 -15.36 0.26
CA LYS A 184 15.35 -16.30 -0.61
C LYS A 184 15.33 -15.87 -2.08
N ASN A 185 15.32 -14.59 -2.37
CA ASN A 185 15.38 -14.05 -3.72
C ASN A 185 16.80 -13.67 -4.15
N HIS A 186 17.83 -14.02 -3.37
CA HIS A 186 19.24 -13.72 -3.64
C HIS A 186 19.52 -12.23 -3.87
N ILE A 187 18.81 -11.37 -3.11
CA ILE A 187 18.97 -9.91 -3.18
C ILE A 187 20.15 -9.48 -2.33
N GLU A 188 21.09 -8.77 -2.93
CA GLU A 188 22.20 -8.18 -2.22
C GLU A 188 21.71 -7.02 -1.34
N TYR A 189 22.13 -7.01 -0.06
CA TYR A 189 21.84 -5.89 0.84
C TYR A 189 23.00 -5.67 1.84
N LYS A 190 23.08 -4.44 2.32
CA LYS A 190 24.04 -4.01 3.36
C LYS A 190 23.28 -3.31 4.48
N GLU A 191 23.60 -3.64 5.73
CA GLU A 191 23.07 -2.94 6.90
C GLU A 191 24.09 -1.94 7.43
N VAL A 192 23.66 -0.70 7.66
CA VAL A 192 24.48 0.37 8.25
C VAL A 192 23.66 1.13 9.30
N VAL A 193 24.34 1.75 10.26
CA VAL A 193 23.68 2.52 11.31
C VAL A 193 23.58 4.00 10.93
N ARG A 194 24.56 4.53 10.22
CA ARG A 194 24.65 5.95 9.90
C ARG A 194 24.38 6.19 8.42
N LEU A 195 23.65 7.26 8.13
CA LEU A 195 23.33 7.66 6.77
C LEU A 195 24.59 7.98 5.96
N GLU A 196 25.57 8.63 6.61
CA GLU A 196 26.83 9.01 5.97
C GLU A 196 27.63 7.81 5.42
N ASP A 197 27.51 6.65 6.08
CA ASP A 197 28.17 5.42 5.65
C ASP A 197 27.51 4.78 4.42
N ALA A 198 26.25 5.15 4.15
CA ALA A 198 25.48 4.68 3.00
C ALA A 198 25.63 5.57 1.76
N MET A 199 25.76 6.88 1.94
CA MET A 199 25.74 7.88 0.86
C MET A 199 26.67 7.60 -0.33
N PRO A 200 27.89 7.05 -0.15
CA PRO A 200 28.75 6.72 -1.28
C PRO A 200 28.23 5.60 -2.19
N GLU A 201 27.23 4.84 -1.75
CA GLU A 201 26.71 3.67 -2.46
C GLU A 201 25.31 3.92 -3.10
N LEU A 202 24.71 5.09 -2.86
CA LEU A 202 23.34 5.45 -3.29
C LEU A 202 23.27 6.26 -4.59
#